data_f95054d08cb8a1c25933e22a0cb35ee6
#
_entry.id   f95054d08cb8a1c25933e22a0cb35ee6
#
_cell.length_a   1.000
_cell.length_b   1.000
_cell.length_c   1.000
_cell.angle_alpha   90.00
_cell.angle_beta   90.00
_cell.angle_gamma   90.00
#
_symmetry.space_group_name_H-M   'P 1'
#
loop_
_entity.id
_entity.type
_entity.pdbx_description
1 polymer ?
#
loop_
_entity_poly.entity_id
_entity_poly.type
_entity_poly.pdbx_seq_one_letter_code
_entity_poly.pdbx_strand_id
1 'polypeptide(L)'
;LLNYMSVPLAHEVLMNTKEIPFVWHFKEGPYVCQYRNLWDKLMDLYTLSDGQIYINEECQSWFEQYIPYPNRETSFILDGDLPSGKYLNNNFCSKLSKTDGEMHILNSGRLVGLSLRDINYLCQQKIHIHSYGSNSPLVHCAQQANPTYFHVHGYCSPKDWVTEYSQYDAGLSHCFLSKNYNELVRTSWDDLNIPAKMNTFAIAGLPMIQRNNSGHIVATQRIADTFDCNISFSTLEELVETLRNTKRMAELTHHIMKE
;
A
#
# COMPACT_ATOMS: atom_id res chain seq x y z
N LEU A 1 -9.62 -9.36 -11.59
CA LEU A 1 -9.04 -9.40 -10.25
C LEU A 1 -9.66 -10.55 -9.49
N LEU A 2 -8.92 -11.63 -9.35
CA LEU A 2 -9.42 -12.84 -8.71
C LEU A 2 -8.75 -12.97 -7.34
N ASN A 3 -9.57 -13.12 -6.32
CA ASN A 3 -9.13 -13.47 -4.97
C ASN A 3 -9.08 -15.00 -4.81
N TYR A 4 -8.66 -15.49 -3.65
CA TYR A 4 -8.54 -16.92 -3.39
C TYR A 4 -9.84 -17.71 -3.63
N MET A 5 -11.03 -17.10 -3.47
CA MET A 5 -12.32 -17.74 -3.72
C MET A 5 -12.56 -18.04 -5.21
N SER A 6 -11.89 -17.30 -6.07
CA SER A 6 -12.00 -17.48 -7.53
C SER A 6 -11.01 -18.51 -8.08
N VAL A 7 -10.02 -18.94 -7.30
CA VAL A 7 -9.01 -19.92 -7.72
C VAL A 7 -9.63 -21.22 -8.23
N PRO A 8 -10.61 -21.86 -7.56
CA PRO A 8 -11.23 -23.08 -8.06
C PRO A 8 -11.93 -22.89 -9.41
N LEU A 9 -12.65 -21.78 -9.57
CA LEU A 9 -13.36 -21.49 -10.83
C LEU A 9 -12.38 -21.18 -11.96
N ALA A 10 -11.36 -20.37 -11.70
CA ALA A 10 -10.33 -20.05 -12.70
C ALA A 10 -9.58 -21.31 -13.16
N HIS A 11 -9.24 -22.19 -12.21
CA HIS A 11 -8.60 -23.47 -12.53
C HIS A 11 -9.51 -24.36 -13.38
N GLU A 12 -10.80 -24.45 -13.05
CA GLU A 12 -11.76 -25.20 -13.85
C GLU A 12 -11.87 -24.65 -15.28
N VAL A 13 -11.91 -23.32 -15.44
CA VAL A 13 -11.91 -22.67 -16.76
C VAL A 13 -10.62 -23.00 -17.51
N LEU A 14 -9.45 -22.84 -16.89
CA LEU A 14 -8.16 -23.16 -17.52
C LEU A 14 -8.10 -24.61 -18.02
N MET A 15 -8.55 -25.56 -17.20
CA MET A 15 -8.49 -26.99 -17.54
C MET A 15 -9.46 -27.40 -18.66
N ASN A 16 -10.55 -26.67 -18.85
CA ASN A 16 -11.61 -27.02 -19.83
C ASN A 16 -11.64 -26.12 -21.08
N THR A 17 -10.84 -25.03 -21.14
CA THR A 17 -10.89 -24.05 -22.23
C THR A 17 -9.52 -23.95 -22.92
N LYS A 18 -9.16 -24.97 -23.72
CA LYS A 18 -7.82 -25.07 -24.33
C LYS A 18 -7.61 -24.18 -25.57
N GLU A 19 -8.68 -23.68 -26.17
CA GLU A 19 -8.62 -22.91 -27.44
C GLU A 19 -8.59 -21.39 -27.23
N ILE A 20 -8.76 -20.94 -25.99
CA ILE A 20 -8.80 -19.51 -25.65
C ILE A 20 -7.58 -19.19 -24.79
N PRO A 21 -6.73 -18.22 -25.19
CA PRO A 21 -5.60 -17.79 -24.36
C PRO A 21 -6.06 -17.37 -22.97
N PHE A 22 -5.40 -17.90 -21.95
CA PHE A 22 -5.72 -17.65 -20.55
C PHE A 22 -4.60 -16.86 -19.88
N VAL A 23 -4.92 -15.66 -19.38
CA VAL A 23 -3.98 -14.82 -18.64
C VAL A 23 -4.40 -14.80 -17.18
N TRP A 24 -3.46 -15.14 -16.30
CA TRP A 24 -3.68 -15.19 -14.86
C TRP A 24 -3.18 -13.92 -14.16
N HIS A 25 -4.07 -13.29 -13.39
CA HIS A 25 -3.72 -12.16 -12.53
C HIS A 25 -4.27 -12.39 -11.11
N PHE A 26 -3.38 -12.55 -10.13
CA PHE A 26 -3.74 -12.80 -8.74
C PHE A 26 -3.19 -11.71 -7.83
N LYS A 27 -4.08 -11.09 -7.06
CA LYS A 27 -3.77 -9.92 -6.25
C LYS A 27 -4.08 -10.12 -4.76
N GLU A 28 -3.89 -11.33 -4.26
CA GLU A 28 -4.13 -11.71 -2.88
C GLU A 28 -2.90 -12.41 -2.29
N GLY A 29 -2.86 -12.47 -0.96
CA GLY A 29 -1.82 -13.24 -0.27
C GLY A 29 -1.89 -14.73 -0.63
N PRO A 30 -0.84 -15.30 -1.23
CA PRO A 30 -0.83 -16.70 -1.65
C PRO A 30 -0.99 -17.67 -0.48
N TYR A 31 -0.60 -17.26 0.72
CA TYR A 31 -0.67 -18.07 1.95
C TYR A 31 -2.10 -18.52 2.29
N VAL A 32 -3.12 -17.73 1.93
CA VAL A 32 -4.53 -18.12 2.13
C VAL A 32 -4.86 -19.37 1.31
N CYS A 33 -4.28 -19.52 0.13
CA CYS A 33 -4.47 -20.71 -0.71
C CYS A 33 -3.89 -21.97 -0.05
N GLN A 34 -2.77 -21.85 0.67
CA GLN A 34 -2.21 -22.97 1.43
C GLN A 34 -3.16 -23.44 2.53
N TYR A 35 -3.71 -22.53 3.34
CA TYR A 35 -4.66 -22.86 4.40
C TYR A 35 -6.01 -23.41 3.90
N ARG A 36 -6.37 -23.11 2.65
CA ARG A 36 -7.63 -23.52 2.03
C ARG A 36 -7.50 -24.73 1.11
N ASN A 37 -6.34 -25.40 1.08
CA ASN A 37 -6.05 -26.50 0.16
C ASN A 37 -6.26 -26.13 -1.33
N LEU A 38 -5.91 -24.89 -1.68
CA LEU A 38 -6.01 -24.36 -3.03
C LEU A 38 -4.62 -24.15 -3.67
N TRP A 39 -3.57 -24.57 -2.98
CA TRP A 39 -2.20 -24.32 -3.41
C TRP A 39 -1.88 -24.93 -4.76
N ASP A 40 -2.19 -26.21 -4.96
CA ASP A 40 -1.92 -26.90 -6.22
C ASP A 40 -2.64 -26.24 -7.38
N LYS A 41 -3.92 -25.87 -7.19
CA LYS A 41 -4.69 -25.15 -8.21
C LYS A 41 -4.12 -23.77 -8.52
N LEU A 42 -3.61 -23.06 -7.51
CA LEU A 42 -2.95 -21.78 -7.71
C LEU A 42 -1.64 -21.95 -8.49
N MET A 43 -0.86 -22.98 -8.20
CA MET A 43 0.37 -23.28 -8.95
C MET A 43 0.09 -23.71 -10.39
N ASP A 44 -0.94 -24.50 -10.64
CA ASP A 44 -1.39 -24.85 -11.99
C ASP A 44 -1.75 -23.58 -12.78
N LEU A 45 -2.48 -22.64 -12.19
CA LEU A 45 -2.81 -21.37 -12.82
C LEU A 45 -1.57 -20.57 -13.23
N TYR A 46 -0.52 -20.56 -12.41
CA TYR A 46 0.74 -19.89 -12.77
C TYR A 46 1.59 -20.66 -13.77
N THR A 47 1.50 -21.99 -13.79
CA THR A 47 2.32 -22.85 -14.64
C THR A 47 1.72 -23.06 -16.02
N LEU A 48 0.39 -23.19 -16.08
CA LEU A 48 -0.31 -23.61 -17.29
C LEU A 48 -0.99 -22.46 -18.06
N SER A 49 -1.12 -21.27 -17.47
CA SER A 49 -1.66 -20.13 -18.19
C SER A 49 -0.69 -19.61 -19.25
N ASP A 50 -1.24 -19.08 -20.34
CA ASP A 50 -0.47 -18.52 -21.47
C ASP A 50 0.28 -17.24 -21.08
N GLY A 51 -0.19 -16.52 -20.05
CA GLY A 51 0.47 -15.33 -19.51
C GLY A 51 0.15 -15.12 -18.04
N GLN A 52 1.07 -14.46 -17.34
CA GLN A 52 0.95 -14.15 -15.92
C GLN A 52 1.11 -12.64 -15.70
N ILE A 53 0.28 -12.09 -14.82
CA ILE A 53 0.41 -10.71 -14.36
C ILE A 53 0.69 -10.73 -12.86
N TYR A 54 1.84 -10.20 -12.48
CA TYR A 54 2.25 -10.01 -11.09
C TYR A 54 2.07 -8.55 -10.68
N ILE A 55 1.77 -8.32 -9.40
CA ILE A 55 1.56 -6.95 -8.89
C ILE A 55 2.87 -6.15 -8.76
N ASN A 56 4.00 -6.83 -8.59
CA ASN A 56 5.35 -6.25 -8.52
C ASN A 56 6.42 -7.33 -8.71
N GLU A 57 7.68 -6.91 -8.76
CA GLU A 57 8.85 -7.78 -8.96
C GLU A 57 9.09 -8.73 -7.78
N GLU A 58 8.85 -8.28 -6.57
CA GLU A 58 9.00 -9.09 -5.36
C GLU A 58 8.00 -10.25 -5.36
N CYS A 59 6.75 -9.97 -5.73
CA CYS A 59 5.70 -10.96 -5.86
C CYS A 59 6.02 -11.96 -6.99
N GLN A 60 6.48 -11.49 -8.15
CA GLN A 60 6.95 -12.35 -9.23
C GLN A 60 8.07 -13.27 -8.74
N SER A 61 9.12 -12.71 -8.15
CA SER A 61 10.26 -13.49 -7.66
C SER A 61 9.85 -14.52 -6.60
N TRP A 62 8.86 -14.18 -5.77
CA TRP A 62 8.32 -15.11 -4.78
C TRP A 62 7.60 -16.30 -5.42
N PHE A 63 6.73 -16.08 -6.41
CA PHE A 63 6.03 -17.16 -7.11
C PHE A 63 6.96 -18.02 -7.94
N GLU A 64 7.97 -17.44 -8.58
CA GLU A 64 8.94 -18.15 -9.41
C GLU A 64 9.75 -19.22 -8.63
N GLN A 65 9.82 -19.13 -7.30
CA GLN A 65 10.44 -20.20 -6.49
C GLN A 65 9.65 -21.51 -6.53
N TYR A 66 8.36 -21.44 -6.84
CA TYR A 66 7.43 -22.60 -6.83
C TYR A 66 7.02 -23.02 -8.24
N ILE A 67 7.34 -22.24 -9.26
CA ILE A 67 7.03 -22.54 -10.66
C ILE A 67 8.25 -23.19 -11.30
N PRO A 68 8.15 -24.45 -11.77
CA PRO A 68 9.31 -25.20 -12.27
C PRO A 68 10.01 -24.53 -13.47
N TYR A 69 9.23 -23.91 -14.35
CA TYR A 69 9.71 -23.27 -15.59
C TYR A 69 8.98 -21.92 -15.80
N PRO A 70 9.36 -20.86 -15.07
CA PRO A 70 8.68 -19.57 -15.21
C PRO A 70 8.91 -18.99 -16.62
N ASN A 71 7.84 -18.67 -17.31
CA ASN A 71 7.91 -18.05 -18.63
C ASN A 71 7.89 -16.52 -18.50
N ARG A 72 9.04 -15.90 -18.48
CA ARG A 72 9.19 -14.44 -18.34
C ARG A 72 8.81 -13.67 -19.59
N GLU A 73 8.79 -14.30 -20.76
CA GLU A 73 8.41 -13.65 -22.03
C GLU A 73 6.92 -13.30 -22.06
N THR A 74 6.09 -14.08 -21.36
CA THR A 74 4.65 -13.84 -21.24
C THR A 74 4.23 -13.35 -19.86
N SER A 75 5.18 -12.95 -19.03
CA SER A 75 4.93 -12.41 -17.68
C SER A 75 5.02 -10.88 -17.70
N PHE A 76 4.08 -10.24 -16.99
CA PHE A 76 4.01 -8.79 -16.88
C PHE A 76 3.91 -8.38 -15.41
N ILE A 77 4.44 -7.18 -15.13
CA ILE A 77 4.25 -6.51 -13.83
C ILE A 77 3.23 -5.40 -14.01
N LEU A 78 2.11 -5.49 -13.30
CA LEU A 78 1.05 -4.49 -13.31
C LEU A 78 0.32 -4.48 -11.98
N ASP A 79 0.44 -3.38 -11.23
CA ASP A 79 -0.44 -3.16 -10.08
C ASP A 79 -1.86 -2.82 -10.56
N GLY A 80 -2.81 -3.72 -10.29
CA GLY A 80 -4.21 -3.56 -10.69
C GLY A 80 -5.00 -2.53 -9.86
N ASP A 81 -4.40 -1.91 -8.83
CA ASP A 81 -5.04 -0.89 -7.98
C ASP A 81 -4.76 0.54 -8.43
N LEU A 82 -4.21 0.72 -9.63
CA LEU A 82 -4.01 2.04 -10.20
C LEU A 82 -5.36 2.77 -10.33
N PRO A 83 -5.45 4.04 -9.90
CA PRO A 83 -6.64 4.85 -10.10
C PRO A 83 -6.97 5.03 -11.58
N SER A 84 -8.26 5.02 -11.93
CA SER A 84 -8.66 5.36 -13.29
C SER A 84 -8.24 6.79 -13.64
N GLY A 85 -7.69 7.02 -14.84
CA GLY A 85 -7.25 8.34 -15.32
C GLY A 85 -8.33 9.43 -15.23
N LYS A 86 -9.62 9.05 -15.23
CA LYS A 86 -10.74 10.01 -15.03
C LYS A 86 -10.76 10.66 -13.65
N TYR A 87 -10.04 10.12 -12.67
CA TYR A 87 -9.93 10.68 -11.31
C TYR A 87 -8.69 11.57 -11.14
N LEU A 88 -7.80 11.58 -12.13
CA LEU A 88 -6.64 12.46 -12.15
C LEU A 88 -7.11 13.88 -12.53
N ASN A 89 -6.89 14.83 -11.64
CA ASN A 89 -7.22 16.24 -11.84
C ASN A 89 -6.24 17.13 -11.07
N ASN A 90 -6.27 18.41 -11.29
CA ASN A 90 -5.38 19.39 -10.66
C ASN A 90 -6.10 20.24 -9.58
N ASN A 91 -7.17 19.75 -9.00
CA ASN A 91 -7.96 20.46 -7.99
C ASN A 91 -7.34 20.32 -6.59
N PHE A 92 -6.06 20.67 -6.44
CA PHE A 92 -5.36 20.60 -5.16
C PHE A 92 -5.83 21.70 -4.21
N CYS A 93 -6.06 21.32 -2.95
CA CYS A 93 -6.39 22.23 -1.86
C CYS A 93 -5.14 22.78 -1.16
N SER A 94 -5.29 23.91 -0.48
CA SER A 94 -4.27 24.39 0.45
C SER A 94 -4.14 23.44 1.63
N LYS A 95 -2.92 23.20 2.09
CA LYS A 95 -2.63 22.35 3.26
C LYS A 95 -3.29 22.94 4.52
N LEU A 96 -3.88 22.07 5.36
CA LEU A 96 -4.43 22.47 6.67
C LEU A 96 -3.33 23.05 7.57
N SER A 97 -2.14 22.51 7.52
CA SER A 97 -0.97 23.01 8.27
C SER A 97 -0.59 24.45 7.96
N LYS A 98 -1.00 25.00 6.83
CA LYS A 98 -0.82 26.44 6.55
C LYS A 98 -1.80 27.34 7.32
N THR A 99 -2.89 26.74 7.82
CA THR A 99 -3.93 27.49 8.56
C THR A 99 -3.67 27.51 10.05
N ASP A 100 -3.29 26.37 10.65
CA ASP A 100 -3.12 26.24 12.11
C ASP A 100 -1.65 26.05 12.54
N GLY A 101 -0.74 25.76 11.59
CA GLY A 101 0.67 25.55 11.89
C GLY A 101 0.98 24.15 12.46
N GLU A 102 0.00 23.22 12.49
CA GLU A 102 0.16 21.87 12.97
C GLU A 102 0.15 20.86 11.80
N MET A 103 0.82 19.72 11.96
CA MET A 103 0.93 18.73 10.88
C MET A 103 -0.32 17.84 10.80
N HIS A 104 -0.80 17.60 9.59
CA HIS A 104 -1.97 16.76 9.31
C HIS A 104 -1.58 15.58 8.45
N ILE A 105 -1.73 14.36 8.96
CA ILE A 105 -1.43 13.12 8.23
C ILE A 105 -2.72 12.33 7.96
N LEU A 106 -2.77 11.72 6.79
CA LEU A 106 -3.91 10.97 6.27
C LEU A 106 -3.70 9.47 6.45
N ASN A 107 -4.70 8.75 6.95
CA ASN A 107 -4.86 7.33 6.78
C ASN A 107 -6.11 7.04 5.93
N SER A 108 -5.96 6.34 4.83
CA SER A 108 -7.07 5.85 4.00
C SER A 108 -7.18 4.33 4.13
N GLY A 109 -8.35 3.83 4.59
CA GLY A 109 -8.58 2.42 4.83
C GLY A 109 -7.89 1.87 6.10
N ARG A 110 -7.36 0.65 6.04
CA ARG A 110 -6.78 -0.02 7.22
C ARG A 110 -5.55 0.72 7.76
N LEU A 111 -5.52 0.92 9.07
CA LEU A 111 -4.35 1.41 9.79
C LEU A 111 -3.46 0.20 10.15
N VAL A 112 -2.31 0.07 9.51
CA VAL A 112 -1.42 -1.09 9.63
C VAL A 112 -0.08 -0.65 10.21
N GLY A 113 0.42 -1.38 11.20
CA GLY A 113 1.76 -1.25 11.76
C GLY A 113 1.94 -0.13 12.80
N LEU A 114 0.90 0.61 13.16
CA LEU A 114 0.88 1.52 14.30
C LEU A 114 0.00 0.96 15.43
N SER A 115 0.49 1.01 16.64
CA SER A 115 -0.25 0.70 17.85
C SER A 115 -0.99 1.93 18.39
N LEU A 116 -1.92 1.73 19.32
CA LEU A 116 -2.57 2.84 20.04
C LEU A 116 -1.53 3.73 20.78
N ARG A 117 -0.44 3.12 21.27
CA ARG A 117 0.66 3.88 21.91
C ARG A 117 1.35 4.81 20.92
N ASP A 118 1.62 4.32 19.70
CA ASP A 118 2.26 5.11 18.64
C ASP A 118 1.36 6.29 18.24
N ILE A 119 0.06 6.02 18.07
CA ILE A 119 -0.94 7.06 17.76
C ILE A 119 -1.01 8.11 18.87
N ASN A 120 -1.08 7.68 20.13
CA ASN A 120 -1.11 8.60 21.27
C ASN A 120 0.14 9.48 21.31
N TYR A 121 1.32 8.91 21.03
CA TYR A 121 2.56 9.67 20.96
C TYR A 121 2.50 10.75 19.88
N LEU A 122 2.08 10.41 18.66
CA LEU A 122 1.95 11.38 17.55
C LEU A 122 0.96 12.49 17.91
N CYS A 123 -0.19 12.16 18.47
CA CYS A 123 -1.18 13.15 18.94
C CYS A 123 -0.63 14.07 20.04
N GLN A 124 0.17 13.55 20.98
CA GLN A 124 0.86 14.35 21.99
C GLN A 124 1.89 15.32 21.38
N GLN A 125 2.43 14.96 20.20
CA GLN A 125 3.30 15.86 19.43
C GLN A 125 2.52 16.86 18.58
N LYS A 126 1.19 17.00 18.77
CA LYS A 126 0.30 17.87 18.01
C LYS A 126 0.25 17.55 16.51
N ILE A 127 0.31 16.26 16.18
CA ILE A 127 0.11 15.78 14.82
C ILE A 127 -1.34 15.28 14.71
N HIS A 128 -2.10 15.90 13.80
CA HIS A 128 -3.45 15.47 13.50
C HIS A 128 -3.43 14.25 12.60
N ILE A 129 -4.18 13.22 12.96
CA ILE A 129 -4.36 11.98 12.17
C ILE A 129 -5.80 11.92 11.67
N HIS A 130 -5.96 11.94 10.35
CA HIS A 130 -7.25 11.87 9.68
C HIS A 130 -7.46 10.47 9.09
N SER A 131 -8.43 9.71 9.62
CA SER A 131 -8.69 8.33 9.24
C SER A 131 -10.00 8.22 8.44
N TYR A 132 -9.88 7.76 7.19
CA TYR A 132 -10.98 7.57 6.25
C TYR A 132 -11.32 6.09 6.07
N GLY A 133 -12.62 5.77 6.09
CA GLY A 133 -13.13 4.45 5.69
C GLY A 133 -12.72 3.28 6.58
N SER A 134 -12.23 3.52 7.79
CA SER A 134 -11.85 2.49 8.75
C SER A 134 -12.75 2.53 9.99
N ASN A 135 -13.33 1.38 10.34
CA ASN A 135 -14.14 1.18 11.56
C ASN A 135 -13.50 0.13 12.49
N SER A 136 -12.17 0.05 12.51
CA SER A 136 -11.49 -0.91 13.38
C SER A 136 -11.56 -0.51 14.85
N PRO A 137 -11.50 -1.47 15.80
CA PRO A 137 -11.43 -1.17 17.23
C PRO A 137 -10.27 -0.19 17.57
N LEU A 138 -9.13 -0.31 16.90
CA LEU A 138 -8.00 0.61 17.09
C LEU A 138 -8.36 2.05 16.75
N VAL A 139 -9.10 2.29 15.66
CA VAL A 139 -9.54 3.63 15.23
C VAL A 139 -10.49 4.23 16.26
N HIS A 140 -11.44 3.45 16.78
CA HIS A 140 -12.36 3.90 17.82
C HIS A 140 -11.62 4.25 19.14
N CYS A 141 -10.72 3.38 19.59
CA CYS A 141 -9.91 3.65 20.78
C CYS A 141 -9.02 4.89 20.60
N ALA A 142 -8.43 5.07 19.43
CA ALA A 142 -7.59 6.23 19.12
C ALA A 142 -8.40 7.53 19.15
N GLN A 143 -9.58 7.56 18.57
CA GLN A 143 -10.48 8.73 18.59
C GLN A 143 -10.93 9.08 20.00
N GLN A 144 -11.29 8.06 20.81
CA GLN A 144 -11.71 8.30 22.21
C GLN A 144 -10.54 8.84 23.07
N ALA A 145 -9.33 8.33 22.85
CA ALA A 145 -8.16 8.76 23.61
C ALA A 145 -7.62 10.14 23.18
N ASN A 146 -7.84 10.54 21.93
CA ASN A 146 -7.27 11.76 21.35
C ASN A 146 -8.29 12.54 20.51
N PRO A 147 -9.42 13.01 21.09
CA PRO A 147 -10.51 13.60 20.32
C PRO A 147 -10.13 14.91 19.57
N THR A 148 -9.06 15.58 20.02
CA THR A 148 -8.58 16.81 19.37
C THR A 148 -7.68 16.53 18.17
N TYR A 149 -6.92 15.44 18.18
CA TYR A 149 -5.87 15.16 17.19
C TYR A 149 -6.13 13.92 16.34
N PHE A 150 -7.13 13.10 16.68
CA PHE A 150 -7.51 11.94 15.88
C PHE A 150 -8.94 12.10 15.33
N HIS A 151 -9.04 12.28 14.02
CA HIS A 151 -10.27 12.58 13.31
C HIS A 151 -10.74 11.38 12.50
N VAL A 152 -11.98 10.98 12.67
CA VAL A 152 -12.58 9.88 11.89
C VAL A 152 -13.53 10.46 10.85
N HIS A 153 -13.29 10.11 9.61
CA HIS A 153 -14.07 10.52 8.46
C HIS A 153 -14.80 9.33 7.82
N GLY A 154 -15.85 9.63 7.10
CA GLY A 154 -16.57 8.65 6.28
C GLY A 154 -15.77 8.20 5.06
N TYR A 155 -16.48 7.60 4.12
CA TYR A 155 -15.92 7.22 2.82
C TYR A 155 -15.67 8.44 1.94
N CYS A 156 -14.48 8.55 1.37
CA CYS A 156 -14.16 9.53 0.34
C CYS A 156 -14.30 8.89 -1.04
N SER A 157 -15.09 9.50 -1.91
CA SER A 157 -15.31 9.02 -3.27
C SER A 157 -14.04 9.19 -4.13
N PRO A 158 -13.73 8.28 -5.06
CA PRO A 158 -12.59 8.42 -5.95
C PRO A 158 -12.51 9.75 -6.73
N LYS A 159 -13.65 10.32 -7.09
CA LYS A 159 -13.72 11.63 -7.78
C LYS A 159 -13.23 12.80 -6.91
N ASP A 160 -13.26 12.64 -5.59
CA ASP A 160 -12.94 13.68 -4.62
C ASP A 160 -11.53 13.49 -3.98
N TRP A 161 -10.81 12.37 -4.30
CA TRP A 161 -9.53 12.04 -3.67
C TRP A 161 -8.50 13.17 -3.77
N VAL A 162 -8.31 13.75 -4.95
CA VAL A 162 -7.32 14.83 -5.13
C VAL A 162 -7.69 16.02 -4.26
N THR A 163 -8.92 16.52 -4.36
CA THR A 163 -9.39 17.68 -3.59
C THR A 163 -9.35 17.42 -2.08
N GLU A 164 -9.90 16.27 -1.64
CA GLU A 164 -10.02 15.97 -0.21
C GLU A 164 -8.67 15.63 0.42
N TYR A 165 -7.83 14.84 -0.26
CA TYR A 165 -6.61 14.33 0.35
C TYR A 165 -5.41 15.30 0.20
N SER A 166 -5.39 16.14 -0.80
CA SER A 166 -4.29 17.11 -0.98
C SER A 166 -4.19 18.17 0.12
N GLN A 167 -5.21 18.33 0.96
CA GLN A 167 -5.16 19.22 2.11
C GLN A 167 -4.29 18.72 3.28
N TYR A 168 -3.89 17.43 3.27
CA TYR A 168 -3.01 16.85 4.29
C TYR A 168 -1.55 16.94 3.88
N ASP A 169 -0.63 16.79 4.85
CA ASP A 169 0.80 16.96 4.62
C ASP A 169 1.48 15.67 4.15
N ALA A 170 1.01 14.51 4.64
CA ALA A 170 1.52 13.19 4.27
C ALA A 170 0.47 12.10 4.43
N GLY A 171 0.68 10.94 3.81
CA GLY A 171 -0.19 9.77 3.90
C GLY A 171 0.47 8.61 4.65
N LEU A 172 -0.26 7.99 5.61
CA LEU A 172 0.17 6.77 6.29
C LEU A 172 0.01 5.56 5.38
N SER A 173 1.11 5.04 4.87
CA SER A 173 1.17 3.76 4.18
C SER A 173 1.06 2.60 5.18
N HIS A 174 1.61 1.43 4.90
CA HIS A 174 1.74 0.36 5.87
C HIS A 174 3.03 0.55 6.70
N CYS A 175 2.89 0.75 8.01
CA CYS A 175 4.01 1.06 8.92
C CYS A 175 4.52 -0.21 9.65
N PHE A 176 4.48 -1.38 9.02
CA PHE A 176 5.00 -2.62 9.58
C PHE A 176 6.53 -2.67 9.54
N LEU A 177 7.12 -3.52 10.38
CA LEU A 177 8.52 -3.90 10.31
C LEU A 177 8.63 -5.32 9.75
N SER A 178 9.37 -5.46 8.66
CA SER A 178 9.67 -6.76 8.07
C SER A 178 10.59 -7.59 8.97
N LYS A 179 10.46 -8.91 8.88
CA LYS A 179 11.30 -9.90 9.57
C LYS A 179 11.85 -10.95 8.59
N ASN A 180 11.90 -10.62 7.30
CA ASN A 180 12.36 -11.56 6.29
C ASN A 180 13.89 -11.63 6.16
N TYR A 181 14.64 -10.68 6.74
CA TYR A 181 16.11 -10.66 6.72
C TYR A 181 16.71 -10.81 5.31
N ASN A 182 16.07 -10.25 4.31
CA ASN A 182 16.42 -10.37 2.91
C ASN A 182 16.33 -11.82 2.36
N GLU A 183 15.52 -12.66 2.99
CA GLU A 183 15.24 -14.02 2.54
C GLU A 183 13.82 -14.10 1.95
N LEU A 184 13.72 -14.38 0.66
CA LEU A 184 12.44 -14.37 -0.07
C LEU A 184 11.44 -15.39 0.49
N VAL A 185 11.91 -16.54 0.98
CA VAL A 185 11.07 -17.58 1.61
C VAL A 185 10.44 -17.14 2.95
N ARG A 186 10.96 -16.08 3.56
CA ARG A 186 10.45 -15.53 4.82
C ARG A 186 9.53 -14.33 4.65
N THR A 187 9.29 -13.92 3.41
CA THR A 187 8.42 -12.77 3.16
C THR A 187 6.99 -13.06 3.57
N SER A 188 6.35 -12.08 4.17
CA SER A 188 4.92 -12.05 4.44
C SER A 188 4.17 -11.40 3.27
N TRP A 189 2.83 -11.42 3.31
CA TRP A 189 2.05 -10.70 2.32
C TRP A 189 2.26 -9.17 2.41
N ASP A 190 2.47 -8.62 3.60
CA ASP A 190 2.76 -7.20 3.75
C ASP A 190 4.08 -6.80 3.07
N ASP A 191 5.08 -7.68 3.04
CA ASP A 191 6.34 -7.46 2.34
C ASP A 191 6.17 -7.41 0.81
N LEU A 192 5.28 -8.25 0.27
CA LEU A 192 5.06 -8.42 -1.17
C LEU A 192 3.98 -7.50 -1.74
N ASN A 193 3.15 -6.89 -0.90
CA ASN A 193 2.00 -6.13 -1.32
C ASN A 193 2.32 -4.64 -1.52
N ILE A 194 1.67 -4.04 -2.53
CA ILE A 194 1.58 -2.59 -2.68
C ILE A 194 0.16 -2.18 -2.28
N PRO A 195 -0.03 -1.50 -1.14
CA PRO A 195 -1.35 -1.06 -0.71
C PRO A 195 -1.96 -0.04 -1.67
N ALA A 196 -3.21 -0.25 -2.10
CA ALA A 196 -3.93 0.65 -3.01
C ALA A 196 -3.92 2.13 -2.59
N LYS A 197 -3.88 2.39 -1.28
CA LYS A 197 -3.79 3.76 -0.74
C LYS A 197 -2.52 4.51 -1.19
N MET A 198 -1.42 3.84 -1.51
CA MET A 198 -0.20 4.49 -2.02
C MET A 198 -0.47 5.20 -3.34
N ASN A 199 -1.17 4.55 -4.26
CA ASN A 199 -1.57 5.15 -5.52
C ASN A 199 -2.51 6.35 -5.30
N THR A 200 -3.41 6.26 -4.30
CA THR A 200 -4.30 7.37 -3.94
C THR A 200 -3.53 8.55 -3.32
N PHE A 201 -2.49 8.27 -2.52
CA PHE A 201 -1.63 9.31 -1.97
C PHE A 201 -0.78 9.99 -3.06
N ALA A 202 -0.24 9.21 -4.00
CA ALA A 202 0.53 9.73 -5.12
C ALA A 202 -0.30 10.75 -5.94
N ILE A 203 -1.53 10.41 -6.35
CA ILE A 203 -2.38 11.34 -7.11
C ILE A 203 -2.79 12.59 -6.32
N ALA A 204 -2.78 12.52 -4.99
CA ALA A 204 -3.04 13.67 -4.11
C ALA A 204 -1.76 14.46 -3.75
N GLY A 205 -0.60 14.08 -4.30
CA GLY A 205 0.69 14.74 -4.04
C GLY A 205 1.18 14.58 -2.59
N LEU A 206 0.88 13.44 -1.93
CA LEU A 206 1.22 13.21 -0.53
C LEU A 206 2.47 12.35 -0.38
N PRO A 207 3.53 12.82 0.30
CA PRO A 207 4.61 11.97 0.78
C PRO A 207 4.08 10.82 1.62
N MET A 208 4.68 9.64 1.48
CA MET A 208 4.18 8.40 2.07
C MET A 208 4.98 8.05 3.32
N ILE A 209 4.32 7.93 4.46
CA ILE A 209 4.94 7.54 5.73
C ILE A 209 4.97 6.02 5.83
N GLN A 210 6.16 5.45 6.05
CA GLN A 210 6.34 4.02 6.32
C GLN A 210 7.53 3.77 7.25
N ARG A 211 7.57 2.58 7.87
CA ARG A 211 8.77 2.14 8.61
C ARG A 211 9.93 1.92 7.66
N ASN A 212 11.15 2.19 8.16
CA ASN A 212 12.37 1.84 7.45
C ASN A 212 12.57 0.32 7.44
N ASN A 213 12.46 -0.27 6.26
CA ASN A 213 12.68 -1.69 6.00
C ASN A 213 13.91 -1.92 5.11
N SER A 214 14.87 -0.98 5.10
CA SER A 214 16.14 -1.14 4.37
C SER A 214 16.84 -2.43 4.79
N GLY A 215 17.34 -3.18 3.81
CA GLY A 215 17.95 -4.50 4.05
C GLY A 215 16.97 -5.66 4.11
N HIS A 216 15.67 -5.42 3.87
CA HIS A 216 14.64 -6.43 3.73
C HIS A 216 14.04 -6.41 2.31
N ILE A 217 13.43 -7.51 1.90
CA ILE A 217 12.66 -7.60 0.65
C ILE A 217 11.27 -7.04 0.94
N VAL A 218 11.03 -5.78 0.56
CA VAL A 218 9.74 -5.11 0.79
C VAL A 218 9.38 -4.26 -0.43
N ALA A 219 8.27 -4.57 -1.09
CA ALA A 219 7.84 -3.91 -2.32
C ALA A 219 7.64 -2.39 -2.13
N THR A 220 7.03 -1.98 -1.02
CA THR A 220 6.82 -0.55 -0.71
C THR A 220 8.13 0.18 -0.42
N GLN A 221 9.14 -0.49 0.17
CA GLN A 221 10.47 0.08 0.38
C GLN A 221 11.18 0.35 -0.95
N ARG A 222 11.15 -0.61 -1.89
CA ARG A 222 11.74 -0.44 -3.22
C ARG A 222 11.13 0.76 -3.96
N ILE A 223 9.79 0.91 -3.93
CA ILE A 223 9.12 2.07 -4.52
C ILE A 223 9.61 3.37 -3.88
N ALA A 224 9.67 3.39 -2.56
CA ALA A 224 10.14 4.54 -1.80
C ALA A 224 11.56 4.97 -2.18
N ASP A 225 12.47 4.00 -2.29
CA ASP A 225 13.86 4.23 -2.63
C ASP A 225 14.02 4.67 -4.10
N THR A 226 13.16 4.15 -5.00
CA THR A 226 13.21 4.49 -6.43
C THR A 226 12.76 5.92 -6.72
N PHE A 227 11.70 6.39 -6.05
CA PHE A 227 11.05 7.66 -6.38
C PHE A 227 11.34 8.79 -5.37
N ASP A 228 12.09 8.56 -4.31
CA ASP A 228 12.32 9.51 -3.21
C ASP A 228 11.03 10.26 -2.79
N CYS A 229 9.96 9.48 -2.61
CA CYS A 229 8.62 10.00 -2.30
C CYS A 229 8.17 9.69 -0.87
N ASN A 230 9.11 9.25 -0.01
CA ASN A 230 8.81 8.58 1.23
C ASN A 230 9.39 9.27 2.46
N ILE A 231 8.63 9.22 3.56
CA ILE A 231 9.07 9.53 4.92
C ILE A 231 9.34 8.21 5.61
N SER A 232 10.58 7.73 5.47
CA SER A 232 11.05 6.49 6.11
C SER A 232 11.46 6.79 7.55
N PHE A 233 11.05 5.98 8.52
CA PHE A 233 11.38 6.19 9.94
C PHE A 233 11.67 4.88 10.67
N SER A 234 12.62 4.93 11.58
CA SER A 234 12.94 3.84 12.51
C SER A 234 12.33 4.08 13.89
N THR A 235 12.27 5.34 14.32
CA THR A 235 11.63 5.76 15.58
C THR A 235 10.54 6.82 15.33
N LEU A 236 9.61 6.97 16.25
CA LEU A 236 8.56 8.00 16.14
C LEU A 236 9.13 9.41 16.30
N GLU A 237 10.21 9.57 17.03
CA GLU A 237 10.93 10.83 17.18
C GLU A 237 11.47 11.29 15.82
N GLU A 238 12.12 10.38 15.07
CA GLU A 238 12.61 10.62 13.71
C GLU A 238 11.47 11.01 12.76
N LEU A 239 10.32 10.31 12.84
CA LEU A 239 9.13 10.67 12.07
C LEU A 239 8.66 12.08 12.36
N VAL A 240 8.55 12.46 13.65
CA VAL A 240 8.11 13.79 14.08
C VAL A 240 9.07 14.88 13.60
N GLU A 241 10.37 14.63 13.70
CA GLU A 241 11.41 15.55 13.22
C GLU A 241 11.30 15.76 11.71
N THR A 242 11.15 14.68 10.93
CA THR A 242 11.01 14.76 9.48
C THR A 242 9.75 15.51 9.07
N LEU A 243 8.60 15.23 9.70
CA LEU A 243 7.34 15.92 9.43
C LEU A 243 7.43 17.43 9.69
N ARG A 244 8.18 17.84 10.71
CA ARG A 244 8.40 19.27 11.03
C ARG A 244 9.45 19.95 10.14
N ASN A 245 10.21 19.20 9.36
CA ASN A 245 11.18 19.74 8.41
C ASN A 245 10.46 20.22 7.14
N THR A 246 10.02 21.47 7.14
CA THR A 246 9.23 22.08 6.04
C THR A 246 9.96 22.03 4.71
N LYS A 247 11.31 22.15 4.69
CA LYS A 247 12.10 22.06 3.47
C LYS A 247 12.03 20.64 2.90
N ARG A 248 12.29 19.62 3.72
CA ARG A 248 12.21 18.22 3.29
C ARG A 248 10.80 17.83 2.83
N MET A 249 9.76 18.26 3.53
CA MET A 249 8.38 18.02 3.15
C MET A 249 8.03 18.65 1.78
N ALA A 250 8.53 19.85 1.52
CA ALA A 250 8.32 20.49 0.21
C ALA A 250 9.06 19.76 -0.91
N GLU A 251 10.29 19.29 -0.68
CA GLU A 251 11.07 18.48 -1.64
C GLU A 251 10.32 17.19 -1.98
N LEU A 252 9.88 16.43 -0.98
CA LEU A 252 9.13 15.18 -1.17
C LEU A 252 7.83 15.40 -1.95
N THR A 253 7.06 16.43 -1.59
CA THR A 253 5.84 16.78 -2.32
C THR A 253 6.14 17.12 -3.78
N HIS A 254 7.23 17.87 -4.02
CA HIS A 254 7.65 18.23 -5.38
C HIS A 254 8.03 17.00 -6.21
N HIS A 255 8.74 16.03 -5.63
CA HIS A 255 9.10 14.79 -6.33
C HIS A 255 7.87 14.02 -6.76
N ILE A 256 6.90 13.80 -5.86
CA ILE A 256 5.67 13.08 -6.18
C ILE A 256 4.84 13.78 -7.28
N MET A 257 4.80 15.10 -7.26
CA MET A 257 4.02 15.86 -8.23
C MET A 257 4.68 15.91 -9.61
N LYS A 258 5.96 15.54 -9.72
CA LYS A 258 6.73 15.58 -10.96
C LYS A 258 6.73 14.23 -11.69
N GLU A 259 6.66 13.12 -10.96
CA GLU A 259 6.60 11.75 -11.48
C GLU A 259 5.16 11.34 -11.85
#